data_fb7e72c102d0241c06bebf57d16b60f7
#
_entry.id   fb7e72c102d0241c06bebf57d16b60f7
#
_cell.length_a   1.000
_cell.length_b   1.000
_cell.length_c   1.000
_cell.angle_alpha   90.00
_cell.angle_beta   90.00
_cell.angle_gamma   90.00
#
_symmetry.space_group_name_H-M   'P 1'
#
loop_
_entity.id
_entity.type
_entity.pdbx_description
1 polymer ?
#
loop_
_entity_poly.entity_id
_entity_poly.type
_entity_poly.pdbx_seq_one_letter_code
_entity_poly.pdbx_strand_id
1 'polypeptide(L)'
;CVSADGARWIASCIDEYSPKAERCVDPFHVVTWATETLDKQRRRAWSEAHQTAKEAKKRGQGRPAKGEEVNPEKKQAKAVKNLRYVLLKNPENLSGNQQAQLEFLTQANPRLYRAYLRKEGLRLALKAGADGIEYALNKWMAWAQRCRIPDFRALRLKIKRNFTAIVASAKHGLSNARMEATNNKIKLGIRTAFGFRNTDSLIAMVMLTCSDVRPRLPGR
;
A
#
# COMPACT_ATOMS: atom_id res chain seq x y z
N CYS A 1 0.12 -24.62 5.62
CA CYS A 1 -0.46 -23.32 5.29
C CYS A 1 0.09 -22.80 3.96
N VAL A 2 -0.70 -22.00 3.27
CA VAL A 2 -0.34 -21.38 1.99
C VAL A 2 -0.46 -19.87 2.12
N SER A 3 0.66 -19.15 1.94
CA SER A 3 0.67 -17.69 1.91
C SER A 3 0.49 -17.20 0.48
N ALA A 4 -0.50 -16.32 0.28
CA ALA A 4 -0.84 -15.80 -1.03
C ALA A 4 -1.45 -14.39 -0.96
N ASP A 5 -1.57 -13.75 -2.11
CA ASP A 5 -2.31 -12.50 -2.25
C ASP A 5 -3.80 -12.72 -2.00
N GLY A 6 -4.48 -11.72 -1.48
CA GLY A 6 -5.92 -11.78 -1.21
C GLY A 6 -6.81 -11.70 -2.46
N ALA A 7 -6.35 -12.21 -3.60
CA ALA A 7 -7.13 -12.29 -4.82
C ALA A 7 -8.13 -13.47 -4.75
N ARG A 8 -9.34 -13.26 -5.29
CA ARG A 8 -10.40 -14.28 -5.23
C ARG A 8 -10.05 -15.56 -5.95
N TRP A 9 -9.48 -15.46 -7.15
CA TRP A 9 -9.12 -16.62 -7.95
C TRP A 9 -8.06 -17.50 -7.26
N ILE A 10 -7.10 -16.88 -6.54
CA ILE A 10 -6.11 -17.62 -5.75
C ILE A 10 -6.80 -18.37 -4.61
N ALA A 11 -7.74 -17.72 -3.92
CA ALA A 11 -8.52 -18.36 -2.88
C ALA A 11 -9.25 -19.60 -3.42
N SER A 12 -9.96 -19.49 -4.55
CA SER A 12 -10.65 -20.60 -5.18
C SER A 12 -9.71 -21.73 -5.60
N CYS A 13 -8.53 -21.42 -6.15
CA CYS A 13 -7.53 -22.42 -6.48
C CYS A 13 -7.01 -23.16 -5.23
N ILE A 14 -6.78 -22.46 -4.11
CA ILE A 14 -6.34 -23.09 -2.87
C ILE A 14 -7.44 -24.01 -2.34
N ASP A 15 -8.68 -23.56 -2.34
CA ASP A 15 -9.83 -24.34 -1.88
C ASP A 15 -10.04 -25.62 -2.74
N GLU A 16 -9.77 -25.54 -4.05
CA GLU A 16 -9.91 -26.65 -4.99
C GLU A 16 -8.75 -27.65 -4.93
N TYR A 17 -7.49 -27.14 -5.00
CA TYR A 17 -6.31 -28.01 -5.14
C TYR A 17 -5.62 -28.33 -3.82
N SER A 18 -5.92 -27.62 -2.75
CA SER A 18 -5.31 -27.81 -1.43
C SER A 18 -6.31 -27.58 -0.30
N PRO A 19 -7.45 -28.30 -0.25
CA PRO A 19 -8.56 -28.02 0.68
C PRO A 19 -8.18 -28.18 2.16
N LYS A 20 -7.09 -28.88 2.47
CA LYS A 20 -6.57 -29.02 3.84
C LYS A 20 -5.58 -27.90 4.23
N ALA A 21 -5.21 -27.04 3.29
CA ALA A 21 -4.24 -25.98 3.56
C ALA A 21 -4.92 -24.77 4.20
N GLU A 22 -4.36 -24.30 5.31
CA GLU A 22 -4.78 -23.03 5.89
C GLU A 22 -4.26 -21.88 5.04
N ARG A 23 -5.18 -21.05 4.53
CA ARG A 23 -4.84 -19.91 3.71
C ARG A 23 -4.38 -18.73 4.58
N CYS A 24 -3.26 -18.14 4.23
CA CYS A 24 -2.69 -16.95 4.85
C CYS A 24 -2.61 -15.80 3.84
N VAL A 25 -3.03 -14.60 4.23
CA VAL A 25 -2.89 -13.39 3.40
C VAL A 25 -1.78 -12.52 3.98
N ASP A 26 -0.78 -12.21 3.14
CA ASP A 26 0.34 -11.38 3.55
C ASP A 26 -0.12 -10.00 4.07
N PRO A 27 0.25 -9.62 5.31
CA PRO A 27 -0.06 -8.31 5.88
C PRO A 27 0.40 -7.13 5.02
N PHE A 28 1.48 -7.27 4.27
CA PHE A 28 1.96 -6.24 3.34
C PHE A 28 0.90 -5.90 2.28
N HIS A 29 0.26 -6.92 1.69
CA HIS A 29 -0.83 -6.69 0.73
C HIS A 29 -2.04 -6.01 1.37
N VAL A 30 -2.34 -6.33 2.62
CA VAL A 30 -3.44 -5.66 3.36
C VAL A 30 -3.15 -4.17 3.57
N VAL A 31 -1.90 -3.82 3.92
CA VAL A 31 -1.45 -2.41 4.01
C VAL A 31 -1.50 -1.73 2.64
N THR A 32 -1.10 -2.43 1.58
CA THR A 32 -1.15 -1.92 0.21
C THR A 32 -2.57 -1.56 -0.20
N TRP A 33 -3.58 -2.37 0.10
CA TRP A 33 -4.99 -2.04 -0.16
C TRP A 33 -5.44 -0.76 0.54
N ALA A 34 -5.00 -0.54 1.79
CA ALA A 34 -5.32 0.70 2.50
C ALA A 34 -4.62 1.91 1.89
N THR A 35 -3.38 1.74 1.47
CA THR A 35 -2.56 2.75 0.82
C THR A 35 -3.14 3.17 -0.54
N GLU A 36 -3.57 2.22 -1.36
CA GLU A 36 -4.27 2.47 -2.63
C GLU A 36 -5.60 3.19 -2.41
N THR A 37 -6.35 2.77 -1.38
CA THR A 37 -7.62 3.41 -0.99
C THR A 37 -7.40 4.85 -0.57
N LEU A 38 -6.35 5.14 0.19
CA LEU A 38 -5.97 6.50 0.58
C LEU A 38 -5.53 7.34 -0.63
N ASP A 39 -4.69 6.79 -1.53
CA ASP A 39 -4.26 7.50 -2.73
C ASP A 39 -5.44 7.83 -3.66
N LYS A 40 -6.43 6.96 -3.73
CA LYS A 40 -7.68 7.23 -4.45
C LYS A 40 -8.43 8.44 -3.85
N GLN A 41 -8.49 8.56 -2.50
CA GLN A 41 -9.08 9.72 -1.84
C GLN A 41 -8.27 10.99 -2.10
N ARG A 42 -6.93 10.93 -2.06
CA ARG A 42 -6.05 12.05 -2.38
C ARG A 42 -6.26 12.53 -3.81
N ARG A 43 -6.35 11.61 -4.78
CA ARG A 43 -6.61 11.95 -6.20
C ARG A 43 -7.95 12.63 -6.38
N ARG A 44 -9.01 12.20 -5.67
CA ARG A 44 -10.32 12.87 -5.68
C ARG A 44 -10.23 14.28 -5.10
N ALA A 45 -9.62 14.43 -3.92
CA ALA A 45 -9.43 15.74 -3.30
C ALA A 45 -8.62 16.71 -4.19
N TRP A 46 -7.60 16.19 -4.88
CA TRP A 46 -6.86 16.98 -5.85
C TRP A 46 -7.72 17.37 -7.05
N SER A 47 -8.51 16.47 -7.60
CA SER A 47 -9.40 16.75 -8.74
C SER A 47 -10.44 17.81 -8.40
N GLU A 48 -11.06 17.69 -7.22
CA GLU A 48 -12.02 18.68 -6.69
C GLU A 48 -11.36 20.07 -6.57
N ALA A 49 -10.22 20.17 -5.88
CA ALA A 49 -9.48 21.42 -5.74
C ALA A 49 -9.02 22.00 -7.09
N HIS A 50 -8.66 21.14 -8.05
CA HIS A 50 -8.25 21.59 -9.38
C HIS A 50 -9.42 22.10 -10.22
N GLN A 51 -10.61 21.52 -10.10
CA GLN A 51 -11.83 22.01 -10.75
C GLN A 51 -12.22 23.39 -10.19
N THR A 52 -12.25 23.53 -8.86
CA THR A 52 -12.52 24.82 -8.21
C THR A 52 -11.56 25.90 -8.68
N ALA A 53 -10.25 25.57 -8.77
CA ALA A 53 -9.23 26.49 -9.27
C ALA A 53 -9.41 26.86 -10.76
N LYS A 54 -9.96 25.95 -11.59
CA LYS A 54 -10.30 26.26 -13.00
C LYS A 54 -11.52 27.15 -13.11
N GLU A 55 -12.54 26.93 -12.32
CA GLU A 55 -13.76 27.73 -12.31
C GLU A 55 -13.50 29.15 -11.84
N ALA A 56 -12.66 29.31 -10.79
CA ALA A 56 -12.20 30.62 -10.34
C ALA A 56 -11.40 31.37 -11.42
N LYS A 57 -10.60 30.65 -12.24
CA LYS A 57 -9.87 31.26 -13.36
C LYS A 57 -10.76 31.71 -14.52
N LYS A 58 -11.91 31.09 -14.76
CA LYS A 58 -12.84 31.50 -15.82
C LYS A 58 -13.41 32.90 -15.61
N ARG A 59 -13.36 33.43 -14.38
CA ARG A 59 -13.81 34.78 -14.03
C ARG A 59 -12.80 35.91 -14.36
N GLY A 60 -11.56 35.56 -14.73
CA GLY A 60 -10.52 36.54 -15.13
C GLY A 60 -9.73 35.98 -16.32
N GLN A 61 -9.90 36.55 -17.51
CA GLN A 61 -9.08 36.23 -18.68
C GLN A 61 -7.79 37.06 -18.67
N GLY A 62 -6.65 36.38 -18.67
CA GLY A 62 -5.33 36.99 -18.83
C GLY A 62 -4.20 36.19 -18.14
N ARG A 63 -2.95 36.47 -18.56
CA ARG A 63 -1.75 35.98 -17.86
C ARG A 63 -1.60 36.78 -16.57
N PRO A 64 -1.39 36.15 -15.38
CA PRO A 64 -1.14 36.89 -14.14
C PRO A 64 0.01 37.85 -14.29
N ALA A 65 -0.14 39.08 -13.77
CA ALA A 65 0.93 40.07 -13.74
C ALA A 65 2.11 39.54 -12.88
N LYS A 66 3.33 39.97 -13.20
CA LYS A 66 4.54 39.57 -12.46
C LYS A 66 4.43 40.19 -11.04
N GLY A 67 4.15 39.31 -10.03
CA GLY A 67 3.94 39.75 -8.63
C GLY A 67 2.52 39.53 -8.10
N GLU A 68 1.57 39.11 -8.93
CA GLU A 68 0.23 38.73 -8.49
C GLU A 68 0.24 37.46 -7.61
N GLU A 69 -0.39 37.52 -6.45
CA GLU A 69 -0.45 36.35 -5.55
C GLU A 69 -1.08 35.16 -6.26
N VAL A 70 -0.40 34.03 -6.18
CA VAL A 70 -0.89 32.76 -6.75
C VAL A 70 -2.22 32.44 -6.08
N ASN A 71 -3.29 32.34 -6.90
CA ASN A 71 -4.64 31.97 -6.48
C ASN A 71 -4.59 30.89 -5.37
N PRO A 72 -5.20 31.13 -4.19
CA PRO A 72 -5.15 30.23 -3.03
C PRO A 72 -5.62 28.80 -3.37
N GLU A 73 -6.57 28.68 -4.28
CA GLU A 73 -7.09 27.37 -4.73
C GLU A 73 -6.04 26.58 -5.52
N LYS A 74 -5.19 27.23 -6.31
CA LYS A 74 -4.05 26.58 -6.98
C LYS A 74 -2.98 26.15 -5.98
N LYS A 75 -2.71 26.97 -4.94
CA LYS A 75 -1.81 26.59 -3.86
C LYS A 75 -2.33 25.36 -3.14
N GLN A 76 -3.63 25.28 -2.86
CA GLN A 76 -4.28 24.15 -2.23
C GLN A 76 -4.22 22.88 -3.10
N ALA A 77 -4.53 22.96 -4.39
CA ALA A 77 -4.41 21.83 -5.31
C ALA A 77 -2.96 21.30 -5.40
N LYS A 78 -1.97 22.21 -5.48
CA LYS A 78 -0.56 21.85 -5.47
C LYS A 78 -0.14 21.18 -4.16
N ALA A 79 -0.61 21.69 -3.03
CA ALA A 79 -0.37 21.11 -1.70
C ALA A 79 -0.90 19.68 -1.62
N VAL A 80 -2.16 19.43 -2.02
CA VAL A 80 -2.75 18.08 -2.03
C VAL A 80 -1.99 17.12 -2.95
N LYS A 81 -1.49 17.58 -4.10
CA LYS A 81 -0.65 16.78 -4.99
C LYS A 81 0.66 16.35 -4.31
N ASN A 82 1.33 17.27 -3.65
CA ASN A 82 2.63 17.04 -3.00
C ASN A 82 2.53 16.17 -1.74
N LEU A 83 1.36 16.11 -1.10
CA LEU A 83 1.10 15.25 0.06
C LEU A 83 1.20 13.74 -0.22
N ARG A 84 1.32 13.31 -1.49
CA ARG A 84 1.40 11.89 -1.84
C ARG A 84 2.41 11.14 -0.98
N TYR A 85 3.65 11.59 -0.95
CA TYR A 85 4.72 10.91 -0.22
C TYR A 85 4.56 10.99 1.30
N VAL A 86 3.99 12.08 1.82
CA VAL A 86 3.68 12.23 3.24
C VAL A 86 2.62 11.23 3.69
N LEU A 87 1.56 11.09 2.92
CA LEU A 87 0.44 10.18 3.23
C LEU A 87 0.80 8.70 3.10
N LEU A 88 1.77 8.37 2.23
CA LEU A 88 2.19 6.98 1.99
C LEU A 88 3.26 6.52 2.98
N LYS A 89 4.07 7.43 3.52
CA LYS A 89 5.07 7.14 4.54
C LYS A 89 4.43 6.71 5.86
N ASN A 90 5.19 5.95 6.63
CA ASN A 90 4.83 5.67 8.02
C ASN A 90 5.09 6.92 8.89
N PRO A 91 4.27 7.19 9.91
CA PRO A 91 4.42 8.37 10.79
C PRO A 91 5.82 8.49 11.40
N GLU A 92 6.41 7.38 11.80
CA GLU A 92 7.75 7.31 12.39
C GLU A 92 8.89 7.74 11.45
N ASN A 93 8.63 7.75 10.15
CA ASN A 93 9.61 8.09 9.12
C ASN A 93 9.39 9.50 8.52
N LEU A 94 8.45 10.27 9.05
CA LEU A 94 8.17 11.63 8.59
C LEU A 94 9.24 12.60 9.09
N SER A 95 9.74 13.46 8.19
CA SER A 95 10.56 14.61 8.59
C SER A 95 9.69 15.69 9.25
N GLY A 96 10.31 16.63 10.01
CA GLY A 96 9.58 17.74 10.65
C GLY A 96 8.71 18.54 9.68
N ASN A 97 9.22 18.85 8.48
CA ASN A 97 8.44 19.51 7.45
C ASN A 97 7.24 18.68 6.96
N GLN A 98 7.39 17.36 6.90
CA GLN A 98 6.30 16.45 6.51
C GLN A 98 5.24 16.33 7.61
N GLN A 99 5.65 16.38 8.88
CA GLN A 99 4.73 16.42 10.01
C GLN A 99 3.90 17.70 10.00
N ALA A 100 4.54 18.86 9.81
CA ALA A 100 3.84 20.14 9.67
C ALA A 100 2.84 20.14 8.50
N GLN A 101 3.20 19.52 7.36
CA GLN A 101 2.28 19.35 6.23
C GLN A 101 1.08 18.45 6.58
N LEU A 102 1.29 17.42 7.37
CA LEU A 102 0.23 16.55 7.83
C LEU A 102 -0.70 17.25 8.84
N GLU A 103 -0.15 18.06 9.75
CA GLU A 103 -0.91 18.90 10.67
C GLU A 103 -1.76 19.92 9.91
N PHE A 104 -1.18 20.62 8.95
CA PHE A 104 -1.93 21.52 8.08
C PHE A 104 -3.11 20.83 7.38
N LEU A 105 -2.95 19.57 6.98
CA LEU A 105 -4.00 18.78 6.34
C LEU A 105 -5.22 18.59 7.26
N THR A 106 -5.05 18.57 8.57
CA THR A 106 -6.16 18.42 9.54
C THR A 106 -7.22 19.50 9.34
N GLN A 107 -6.78 20.72 9.07
CA GLN A 107 -7.64 21.89 8.86
C GLN A 107 -8.03 22.06 7.39
N ALA A 108 -7.06 21.90 6.47
CA ALA A 108 -7.27 22.15 5.05
C ALA A 108 -8.16 21.09 4.37
N ASN A 109 -8.06 19.82 4.76
CA ASN A 109 -8.91 18.74 4.22
C ASN A 109 -9.17 17.66 5.28
N PRO A 110 -10.10 17.87 6.21
CA PRO A 110 -10.42 16.92 7.29
C PRO A 110 -10.88 15.56 6.77
N ARG A 111 -11.45 15.48 5.56
CA ARG A 111 -11.88 14.22 4.94
C ARG A 111 -10.68 13.36 4.55
N LEU A 112 -9.67 13.96 3.91
CA LEU A 112 -8.44 13.27 3.52
C LEU A 112 -7.62 12.87 4.75
N TYR A 113 -7.55 13.73 5.77
CA TYR A 113 -6.89 13.42 7.03
C TYR A 113 -7.55 12.22 7.73
N ARG A 114 -8.90 12.18 7.78
CA ARG A 114 -9.62 11.02 8.31
C ARG A 114 -9.37 9.74 7.53
N ALA A 115 -9.17 9.82 6.20
CA ALA A 115 -8.75 8.69 5.39
C ALA A 115 -7.34 8.20 5.76
N TYR A 116 -6.41 9.13 5.98
CA TYR A 116 -5.06 8.82 6.46
C TYR A 116 -5.07 8.09 7.80
N LEU A 117 -5.83 8.60 8.78
CA LEU A 117 -5.96 7.94 10.10
C LEU A 117 -6.49 6.51 9.98
N ARG A 118 -7.38 6.23 9.02
CA ARG A 118 -7.89 4.85 8.81
C ARG A 118 -6.84 3.93 8.23
N LYS A 119 -5.99 4.42 7.32
CA LYS A 119 -4.85 3.65 6.80
C LYS A 119 -3.88 3.32 7.93
N GLU A 120 -3.53 4.31 8.76
CA GLU A 120 -2.63 4.08 9.90
C GLU A 120 -3.26 3.16 10.97
N GLY A 121 -4.54 3.31 11.26
CA GLY A 121 -5.24 2.43 12.18
C GLY A 121 -5.25 0.97 11.73
N LEU A 122 -5.37 0.71 10.42
CA LEU A 122 -5.24 -0.66 9.89
C LEU A 122 -3.82 -1.18 10.03
N ARG A 123 -2.82 -0.36 9.69
CA ARG A 123 -1.41 -0.73 9.85
C ARG A 123 -1.07 -1.09 11.30
N LEU A 124 -1.58 -0.32 12.25
CA LEU A 124 -1.41 -0.59 13.69
C LEU A 124 -2.15 -1.86 14.11
N ALA A 125 -3.36 -2.10 13.60
CA ALA A 125 -4.10 -3.32 13.87
C ALA A 125 -3.36 -4.58 13.42
N LEU A 126 -2.67 -4.52 12.27
CA LEU A 126 -1.85 -5.63 11.77
C LEU A 126 -0.56 -5.84 12.58
N LYS A 127 -0.10 -4.83 13.33
CA LYS A 127 1.06 -4.93 14.23
C LYS A 127 0.73 -5.45 15.63
N ALA A 128 -0.54 -5.72 15.93
CA ALA A 128 -0.99 -6.13 17.27
C ALA A 128 -0.52 -7.53 17.71
N GLY A 129 0.19 -8.27 16.83
CA GLY A 129 0.65 -9.62 17.11
C GLY A 129 -0.46 -10.68 17.03
N ALA A 130 -0.09 -11.94 17.20
CA ALA A 130 -1.00 -13.08 17.05
C ALA A 130 -2.23 -13.03 17.98
N ASP A 131 -2.03 -12.62 19.22
CA ASP A 131 -3.09 -12.63 20.23
C ASP A 131 -4.03 -11.40 20.13
N GLY A 132 -3.51 -10.28 19.62
CA GLY A 132 -4.25 -9.02 19.57
C GLY A 132 -4.90 -8.70 18.23
N ILE A 133 -4.46 -9.33 17.13
CA ILE A 133 -4.85 -8.96 15.76
C ILE A 133 -6.36 -9.09 15.52
N GLU A 134 -6.97 -10.13 16.04
CA GLU A 134 -8.40 -10.40 15.87
C GLU A 134 -9.26 -9.28 16.47
N TYR A 135 -8.96 -8.91 17.70
CA TYR A 135 -9.63 -7.78 18.38
C TYR A 135 -9.36 -6.45 17.65
N ALA A 136 -8.12 -6.18 17.30
CA ALA A 136 -7.73 -4.94 16.65
C ALA A 136 -8.37 -4.77 15.25
N LEU A 137 -8.45 -5.85 14.46
CA LEU A 137 -9.13 -5.85 13.16
C LEU A 137 -10.64 -5.65 13.30
N ASN A 138 -11.29 -6.30 14.27
CA ASN A 138 -12.71 -6.10 14.55
C ASN A 138 -13.02 -4.66 14.94
N LYS A 139 -12.21 -4.07 15.82
CA LYS A 139 -12.31 -2.66 16.22
C LYS A 139 -12.11 -1.72 15.02
N TRP A 140 -11.12 -2.00 14.18
CA TRP A 140 -10.89 -1.22 12.96
C TRP A 140 -12.05 -1.35 11.97
N MET A 141 -12.59 -2.55 11.75
CA MET A 141 -13.74 -2.77 10.86
C MET A 141 -14.99 -2.02 11.33
N ALA A 142 -15.26 -2.00 12.63
CA ALA A 142 -16.35 -1.22 13.23
C ALA A 142 -16.15 0.29 12.99
N TRP A 143 -14.91 0.78 13.13
CA TRP A 143 -14.58 2.17 12.87
C TRP A 143 -14.68 2.54 11.39
N ALA A 144 -14.22 1.66 10.48
CA ALA A 144 -14.32 1.85 9.04
C ALA A 144 -15.79 1.81 8.54
N GLN A 145 -16.67 1.01 9.17
CA GLN A 145 -18.09 0.95 8.85
C GLN A 145 -18.78 2.31 9.06
N ARG A 146 -18.45 3.01 10.14
CA ARG A 146 -19.05 4.30 10.51
C ARG A 146 -18.47 5.46 9.74
N CYS A 147 -17.46 5.25 8.88
CA CYS A 147 -16.89 6.33 8.10
C CYS A 147 -17.77 6.69 6.89
N ARG A 148 -17.83 7.99 6.59
CA ARG A 148 -18.55 8.51 5.42
C ARG A 148 -17.70 8.47 4.13
N ILE A 149 -16.69 7.57 4.06
CA ILE A 149 -15.80 7.40 2.91
C ILE A 149 -16.10 6.06 2.26
N PRO A 150 -16.79 6.01 1.10
CA PRO A 150 -17.26 4.77 0.48
C PRO A 150 -16.14 3.76 0.21
N ASP A 151 -14.95 4.25 -0.23
CA ASP A 151 -13.82 3.37 -0.55
C ASP A 151 -13.28 2.64 0.70
N PHE A 152 -13.29 3.26 1.89
CA PHE A 152 -12.92 2.57 3.13
C PHE A 152 -13.98 1.58 3.62
N ARG A 153 -15.25 1.84 3.32
CA ARG A 153 -16.32 0.86 3.56
C ARG A 153 -16.17 -0.36 2.65
N ALA A 154 -15.79 -0.16 1.39
CA ALA A 154 -15.46 -1.25 0.46
C ALA A 154 -14.20 -2.03 0.91
N LEU A 155 -13.16 -1.33 1.37
CA LEU A 155 -11.96 -1.95 1.94
C LEU A 155 -12.31 -2.81 3.16
N ARG A 156 -13.16 -2.34 4.06
CA ARG A 156 -13.66 -3.12 5.20
C ARG A 156 -14.29 -4.44 4.75
N LEU A 157 -15.11 -4.43 3.69
CA LEU A 157 -15.70 -5.66 3.15
C LEU A 157 -14.65 -6.61 2.58
N LYS A 158 -13.60 -6.07 1.94
CA LYS A 158 -12.47 -6.87 1.46
C LYS A 158 -11.71 -7.51 2.62
N ILE A 159 -11.47 -6.78 3.70
CA ILE A 159 -10.82 -7.29 4.92
C ILE A 159 -11.70 -8.33 5.60
N LYS A 160 -13.01 -8.09 5.73
CA LYS A 160 -13.95 -9.06 6.31
C LYS A 160 -13.92 -10.41 5.58
N ARG A 161 -13.87 -10.40 4.25
CA ARG A 161 -13.78 -11.64 3.44
C ARG A 161 -12.48 -12.40 3.64
N ASN A 162 -11.39 -11.71 3.95
CA ASN A 162 -10.09 -12.32 4.16
C ASN A 162 -9.70 -12.39 5.64
N PHE A 163 -10.66 -12.19 6.55
CA PHE A 163 -10.40 -12.03 7.99
C PHE A 163 -9.64 -13.21 8.57
N THR A 164 -10.15 -14.43 8.39
CA THR A 164 -9.52 -15.67 8.87
C THR A 164 -8.10 -15.83 8.33
N ALA A 165 -7.91 -15.58 7.03
CA ALA A 165 -6.60 -15.69 6.39
C ALA A 165 -5.60 -14.62 6.83
N ILE A 166 -6.06 -13.41 7.20
CA ILE A 166 -5.21 -12.36 7.76
C ILE A 166 -4.81 -12.72 9.19
N VAL A 167 -5.74 -13.25 9.99
CA VAL A 167 -5.47 -13.71 11.36
C VAL A 167 -4.52 -14.91 11.35
N ALA A 168 -4.75 -15.88 10.46
CA ALA A 168 -3.86 -17.03 10.29
C ALA A 168 -2.43 -16.60 9.94
N SER A 169 -2.26 -15.62 9.05
CA SER A 169 -0.95 -15.08 8.69
C SER A 169 -0.20 -14.52 9.91
N ALA A 170 -0.88 -13.81 10.81
CA ALA A 170 -0.27 -13.30 12.02
C ALA A 170 0.10 -14.42 13.02
N LYS A 171 -0.76 -15.43 13.16
CA LYS A 171 -0.51 -16.60 14.04
C LYS A 171 0.70 -17.40 13.58
N HIS A 172 0.87 -17.59 12.27
CA HIS A 172 2.00 -18.31 11.69
C HIS A 172 3.25 -17.43 11.48
N GLY A 173 3.17 -16.12 11.71
CA GLY A 173 4.28 -15.19 11.45
C GLY A 173 4.72 -15.14 9.98
N LEU A 174 3.80 -15.48 9.04
CA LEU A 174 4.12 -15.57 7.63
C LEU A 174 4.05 -14.22 6.93
N SER A 175 5.08 -13.95 6.12
CA SER A 175 5.07 -12.86 5.15
C SER A 175 5.70 -13.32 3.84
N ASN A 176 5.29 -12.70 2.74
CA ASN A 176 5.86 -12.97 1.42
C ASN A 176 7.22 -12.27 1.21
N ALA A 177 7.76 -11.58 2.23
CA ALA A 177 9.01 -10.82 2.12
C ALA A 177 10.19 -11.65 1.59
N ARG A 178 10.30 -12.91 2.03
CA ARG A 178 11.35 -13.84 1.55
C ARG A 178 11.18 -14.17 0.07
N MET A 179 9.94 -14.41 -0.37
CA MET A 179 9.63 -14.68 -1.78
C MET A 179 9.85 -13.47 -2.66
N GLU A 180 9.48 -12.27 -2.19
CA GLU A 180 9.74 -11.02 -2.90
C GLU A 180 11.23 -10.73 -3.01
N ALA A 181 12.00 -10.94 -1.94
CA ALA A 181 13.46 -10.81 -1.95
C ALA A 181 14.10 -11.76 -2.98
N THR A 182 13.65 -13.03 -3.02
CA THR A 182 14.11 -14.01 -4.01
C THR A 182 13.75 -13.59 -5.44
N ASN A 183 12.51 -13.18 -5.68
CA ASN A 183 12.08 -12.67 -6.97
C ASN A 183 12.87 -11.44 -7.42
N ASN A 184 13.22 -10.55 -6.50
CA ASN A 184 14.05 -9.39 -6.81
C ASN A 184 15.49 -9.79 -7.16
N LYS A 185 16.07 -10.79 -6.49
CA LYS A 185 17.38 -11.37 -6.86
C LYS A 185 17.34 -11.96 -8.26
N ILE A 186 16.30 -12.74 -8.58
CA ILE A 186 16.11 -13.32 -9.92
C ILE A 186 16.01 -12.22 -10.99
N LYS A 187 15.17 -11.20 -10.76
CA LYS A 187 15.03 -10.06 -11.68
C LYS A 187 16.35 -9.31 -11.88
N LEU A 188 17.12 -9.13 -10.81
CA LEU A 188 18.44 -8.52 -10.88
C LEU A 188 19.40 -9.40 -11.70
N GLY A 189 19.44 -10.72 -11.44
CA GLY A 189 20.24 -11.68 -12.19
C GLY A 189 19.94 -11.64 -13.70
N ILE A 190 18.67 -11.60 -14.07
CA ILE A 190 18.25 -11.48 -15.48
C ILE A 190 18.78 -10.17 -16.11
N ARG A 191 18.71 -9.05 -15.38
CA ARG A 191 19.19 -7.75 -15.87
C ARG A 191 20.69 -7.71 -16.02
N THR A 192 21.44 -8.21 -15.04
CA THR A 192 22.92 -8.22 -15.08
C THR A 192 23.48 -9.16 -16.12
N ALA A 193 22.77 -10.24 -16.45
CA ALA A 193 23.12 -11.18 -17.51
C ALA A 193 22.65 -10.72 -18.92
N PHE A 194 22.00 -9.55 -19.02
CA PHE A 194 21.38 -9.08 -20.27
C PHE A 194 20.38 -10.07 -20.89
N GLY A 195 19.78 -10.91 -20.05
CA GLY A 195 18.86 -11.98 -20.44
C GLY A 195 19.51 -13.36 -20.49
N PHE A 196 18.71 -14.37 -20.78
CA PHE A 196 19.14 -15.75 -20.91
C PHE A 196 18.66 -16.35 -22.22
N ARG A 197 19.50 -17.19 -22.84
CA ARG A 197 19.23 -17.80 -24.14
C ARG A 197 18.09 -18.80 -24.11
N ASN A 198 17.94 -19.48 -22.98
CA ASN A 198 16.86 -20.44 -22.71
C ASN A 198 16.46 -20.43 -21.23
N THR A 199 15.32 -21.02 -20.93
CA THR A 199 14.77 -21.11 -19.60
C THR A 199 15.63 -21.95 -18.65
N ASP A 200 16.26 -23.01 -19.17
CA ASP A 200 17.07 -23.93 -18.35
C ASP A 200 18.32 -23.25 -17.81
N SER A 201 18.97 -22.42 -18.63
CA SER A 201 20.10 -21.60 -18.19
C SER A 201 19.69 -20.59 -17.10
N LEU A 202 18.49 -20.00 -17.21
CA LEU A 202 17.93 -19.15 -16.15
C LEU A 202 17.68 -19.95 -14.87
N ILE A 203 17.04 -21.10 -14.96
CA ILE A 203 16.77 -21.97 -13.81
C ILE A 203 18.07 -22.38 -13.13
N ALA A 204 19.08 -22.82 -13.88
CA ALA A 204 20.39 -23.19 -13.35
C ALA A 204 21.04 -22.02 -12.60
N MET A 205 21.02 -20.82 -13.17
CA MET A 205 21.55 -19.60 -12.53
C MET A 205 20.77 -19.26 -11.24
N VAL A 206 19.45 -19.38 -11.25
CA VAL A 206 18.60 -19.14 -10.08
C VAL A 206 18.92 -20.15 -8.98
N MET A 207 19.07 -21.42 -9.32
CA MET A 207 19.45 -22.48 -8.35
C MET A 207 20.81 -22.21 -7.74
N LEU A 208 21.81 -21.78 -8.51
CA LEU A 208 23.14 -21.43 -8.01
C LEU A 208 23.14 -20.19 -7.10
N THR A 209 22.32 -19.18 -7.43
CA THR A 209 22.32 -17.88 -6.70
C THR A 209 21.39 -17.84 -5.50
N CYS A 210 20.31 -18.61 -5.52
CA CYS A 210 19.25 -18.58 -4.51
C CYS A 210 19.16 -19.83 -3.63
N SER A 211 19.89 -20.93 -3.98
CA SER A 211 19.98 -22.12 -3.13
C SER A 211 21.22 -22.12 -2.24
N ASP A 212 21.24 -23.03 -1.29
CA ASP A 212 22.42 -23.23 -0.42
C ASP A 212 23.54 -24.04 -1.11
N VAL A 213 23.28 -24.57 -2.31
CA VAL A 213 24.26 -25.30 -3.12
C VAL A 213 25.23 -24.28 -3.74
N ARG A 214 26.35 -24.07 -3.08
CA ARG A 214 27.44 -23.23 -3.59
C ARG A 214 28.61 -24.12 -4.01
N PRO A 215 28.86 -24.28 -5.32
CA PRO A 215 30.04 -25.01 -5.76
C PRO A 215 31.29 -24.28 -5.25
N ARG A 216 32.27 -25.05 -4.75
CA ARG A 216 33.59 -24.50 -4.42
C ARG A 216 34.25 -24.07 -5.72
N LEU A 217 34.62 -22.80 -5.77
CA LEU A 217 35.36 -22.28 -6.92
C LEU A 217 36.80 -22.83 -6.91
N PRO A 218 37.35 -23.29 -8.05
CA PRO A 218 38.72 -23.71 -8.16
C PRO A 218 39.64 -22.51 -7.77
N GLY A 219 40.54 -22.72 -6.84
CA GLY A 219 41.57 -21.72 -6.49
C GLY A 219 41.18 -20.71 -5.39
N ARG A 220 40.14 -20.97 -4.62
CA ARG A 220 39.82 -20.19 -3.40
C ARG A 220 39.65 -21.08 -2.19
#